data_2128fe13ffe6a9dcaaa425affe4830eb
#
_entry.id   2128fe13ffe6a9dcaaa425affe4830eb
#
_cell.length_a   1.000
_cell.length_b   1.000
_cell.length_c   1.000
_cell.angle_alpha   90.00
_cell.angle_beta   90.00
_cell.angle_gamma   90.00
#
_symmetry.space_group_name_H-M   'P 1'
#
loop_
_entity.id
_entity.type
_entity.pdbx_description
1 polymer ?
#
loop_
_entity_poly.entity_id
_entity_poly.type
_entity_poly.pdbx_seq_one_letter_code
_entity_poly.pdbx_strand_id
1 'polypeptide(L)'
;AFTHAGDEVWSVDLGRWESQHGFGTSPMIYKDLVILSNSQQANKLKEGQQPGESFMMAFDRRTGELRWKVSRVSVNVCYSVPCIYTPKGGETELICTSTGNGMFSLNPETGDQNWAVEDAFSMRTVSSPLIVGGLLYGSTGSGAGGNYLVGIRPGKNAGVAFKIDRQAPYVPTSVANGNLMFLWYDKGIVTCIDARNGNVHWRERLDTAFSGSPIRVGDKMFCVDETGVVWVLAAEKQYKLLGKYPLGEESRSTPAVSGGQMFLRTYSHLIAVGAKSL
;
A
#
# COMPACT_ATOMS: atom_id res chain seq x y z
N ALA A 1 8.95 11.89 -16.38
CA ALA A 1 7.69 11.61 -17.09
C ALA A 1 7.98 11.35 -18.56
N PHE A 2 7.17 10.48 -19.17
CA PHE A 2 7.33 10.11 -20.58
C PHE A 2 5.97 10.17 -21.30
N THR A 3 6.00 10.41 -22.60
CA THR A 3 4.86 10.20 -23.47
C THR A 3 4.57 8.72 -23.65
N HIS A 4 3.41 8.34 -24.20
CA HIS A 4 3.13 6.95 -24.60
C HIS A 4 4.05 6.42 -25.72
N ALA A 5 4.71 7.30 -26.47
CA ALA A 5 5.74 6.96 -27.45
C ALA A 5 7.12 6.69 -26.84
N GLY A 6 7.30 7.03 -25.57
CA GLY A 6 8.56 6.84 -24.83
C GLY A 6 9.45 8.10 -24.80
N ASP A 7 8.99 9.23 -25.32
CA ASP A 7 9.77 10.47 -25.28
C ASP A 7 9.75 11.08 -23.88
N GLU A 8 10.90 11.51 -23.37
CA GLU A 8 10.98 12.20 -22.09
C GLU A 8 10.33 13.58 -22.17
N VAL A 9 9.41 13.87 -21.23
CA VAL A 9 8.74 15.16 -21.09
C VAL A 9 9.42 16.02 -20.03
N TRP A 10 9.71 15.42 -18.88
CA TRP A 10 10.46 16.04 -17.78
C TRP A 10 11.07 15.00 -16.87
N SER A 11 12.11 15.43 -16.14
CA SER A 11 12.83 14.64 -15.16
C SER A 11 13.15 15.49 -13.95
N VAL A 12 13.10 14.90 -12.74
CA VAL A 12 13.45 15.58 -11.48
C VAL A 12 14.40 14.71 -10.70
N ASP A 13 15.57 15.25 -10.37
CA ASP A 13 16.51 14.62 -9.45
C ASP A 13 16.03 14.84 -8.00
N LEU A 14 15.77 13.76 -7.28
CA LEU A 14 15.36 13.78 -5.87
C LEU A 14 16.55 13.86 -4.91
N GLY A 15 17.76 13.87 -5.41
CA GLY A 15 18.99 13.88 -4.65
C GLY A 15 19.38 12.51 -4.11
N ARG A 16 20.26 12.54 -3.10
CA ARG A 16 20.81 11.32 -2.49
C ARG A 16 19.71 10.45 -1.88
N TRP A 17 19.81 9.14 -2.10
CA TRP A 17 18.92 8.12 -1.54
C TRP A 17 19.63 7.27 -0.49
N GLU A 18 19.11 7.24 0.72
CA GLU A 18 19.59 6.38 1.79
C GLU A 18 18.54 5.34 2.18
N SER A 19 18.86 4.08 1.96
CA SER A 19 17.96 2.95 2.25
C SER A 19 18.75 1.65 2.43
N GLN A 20 18.19 0.72 3.21
CA GLN A 20 18.66 -0.67 3.27
C GLN A 20 18.29 -1.47 2.00
N HIS A 21 17.26 -1.02 1.29
CA HIS A 21 16.72 -1.61 0.08
C HIS A 21 16.56 -0.53 -0.98
N GLY A 22 16.42 -0.73 -2.19
CA GLY A 22 16.26 0.29 -3.23
C GLY A 22 15.05 1.23 -3.01
N PHE A 23 14.85 2.17 -3.92
CA PHE A 23 13.66 3.01 -3.98
C PHE A 23 12.47 2.13 -4.37
N GLY A 24 11.40 2.14 -3.58
CA GLY A 24 10.25 1.24 -3.77
C GLY A 24 8.89 1.92 -3.67
N THR A 25 8.86 3.24 -3.49
CA THR A 25 7.60 3.99 -3.43
C THR A 25 7.12 4.36 -4.83
N SER A 26 5.86 4.11 -5.13
CA SER A 26 5.23 4.57 -6.38
C SER A 26 4.68 5.99 -6.22
N PRO A 27 4.77 6.84 -7.26
CA PRO A 27 4.06 8.10 -7.28
C PRO A 27 2.56 7.88 -7.45
N MET A 28 1.75 8.82 -6.97
CA MET A 28 0.32 8.88 -7.24
C MET A 28 -0.07 10.18 -7.96
N ILE A 29 -1.16 10.14 -8.71
CA ILE A 29 -1.71 11.32 -9.37
C ILE A 29 -2.94 11.81 -8.61
N TYR A 30 -2.95 13.11 -8.30
CA TYR A 30 -4.12 13.81 -7.79
C TYR A 30 -4.32 15.11 -8.59
N LYS A 31 -5.39 15.21 -9.36
CA LYS A 31 -5.66 16.33 -10.30
C LYS A 31 -4.45 16.57 -11.22
N ASP A 32 -3.85 17.76 -11.14
CA ASP A 32 -2.65 18.15 -11.90
C ASP A 32 -1.33 17.92 -11.14
N LEU A 33 -1.36 17.15 -10.05
CA LEU A 33 -0.19 16.87 -9.23
C LEU A 33 0.28 15.40 -9.37
N VAL A 34 1.59 15.22 -9.37
CA VAL A 34 2.27 13.94 -9.06
C VAL A 34 2.78 14.04 -7.64
N ILE A 35 2.22 13.23 -6.74
CA ILE A 35 2.59 13.22 -5.32
C ILE A 35 3.48 12.02 -5.04
N LEU A 36 4.57 12.24 -4.31
CA LEU A 36 5.57 11.23 -4.00
C LEU A 36 6.00 11.32 -2.54
N SER A 37 6.08 10.16 -1.90
CA SER A 37 6.74 9.99 -0.61
C SER A 37 8.21 9.64 -0.84
N ASN A 38 9.13 10.52 -0.48
CA ASN A 38 10.56 10.26 -0.45
C ASN A 38 10.96 9.92 1.00
N SER A 39 10.68 8.69 1.43
CA SER A 39 10.99 8.21 2.77
C SER A 39 12.39 7.62 2.81
N GLN A 40 13.25 8.11 3.69
CA GLN A 40 14.65 7.71 3.77
C GLN A 40 15.00 7.11 5.15
N GLN A 41 16.08 6.34 5.15
CA GLN A 41 16.61 5.67 6.34
C GLN A 41 17.42 6.67 7.18
N ALA A 42 17.17 6.70 8.49
CA ALA A 42 17.99 7.45 9.45
C ALA A 42 18.44 6.57 10.63
N ASN A 43 17.83 5.38 10.80
CA ASN A 43 18.18 4.40 11.82
C ASN A 43 18.86 3.19 11.20
N LYS A 44 19.65 2.45 11.99
CA LYS A 44 20.31 1.21 11.57
C LYS A 44 21.08 1.36 10.25
N LEU A 45 21.82 2.45 10.16
CA LEU A 45 22.65 2.76 9.02
C LEU A 45 23.84 1.80 8.95
N LYS A 46 24.26 1.46 7.73
CA LYS A 46 25.49 0.73 7.49
C LYS A 46 26.69 1.67 7.67
N GLU A 47 27.86 1.11 7.89
CA GLU A 47 29.10 1.90 7.94
C GLU A 47 29.26 2.76 6.69
N GLY A 48 29.59 4.03 6.86
CA GLY A 48 29.72 5.02 5.79
C GLY A 48 28.41 5.65 5.28
N GLN A 49 27.24 5.17 5.71
CA GLN A 49 25.97 5.82 5.40
C GLN A 49 25.73 7.03 6.32
N GLN A 50 25.04 8.03 5.78
CA GLN A 50 24.55 9.19 6.53
C GLN A 50 23.02 9.14 6.63
N PRO A 51 22.41 9.68 7.71
CA PRO A 51 20.96 9.79 7.79
C PRO A 51 20.41 10.54 6.58
N GLY A 52 19.38 9.94 5.96
CA GLY A 52 18.67 10.58 4.87
C GLY A 52 17.58 11.52 5.39
N GLU A 53 17.19 12.48 4.56
CA GLU A 53 16.09 13.40 4.86
C GLU A 53 14.84 12.98 4.09
N SER A 54 13.73 12.80 4.83
CA SER A 54 12.45 12.39 4.25
C SER A 54 11.57 13.58 3.94
N PHE A 55 10.83 13.48 2.83
CA PHE A 55 9.90 14.50 2.37
C PHE A 55 8.63 13.87 1.81
N MET A 56 7.51 14.58 1.93
CA MET A 56 6.40 14.45 1.00
C MET A 56 6.51 15.59 -0.02
N MET A 57 6.30 15.29 -1.31
CA MET A 57 6.46 16.26 -2.39
C MET A 57 5.33 16.12 -3.40
N ALA A 58 4.97 17.24 -4.02
CA ALA A 58 4.10 17.25 -5.18
C ALA A 58 4.71 18.11 -6.31
N PHE A 59 4.61 17.58 -7.51
CA PHE A 59 5.08 18.21 -8.73
C PHE A 59 3.91 18.44 -9.68
N ASP A 60 3.99 19.48 -10.48
CA ASP A 60 3.07 19.63 -11.61
C ASP A 60 3.27 18.45 -12.58
N ARG A 61 2.20 17.73 -12.90
CA ARG A 61 2.31 16.51 -13.71
C ARG A 61 2.72 16.76 -15.17
N ARG A 62 2.58 17.98 -15.67
CA ARG A 62 2.90 18.35 -17.05
C ARG A 62 4.33 18.85 -17.19
N THR A 63 4.79 19.61 -16.18
CA THR A 63 6.07 20.33 -16.27
C THR A 63 7.15 19.73 -15.35
N GLY A 64 6.78 18.97 -14.31
CA GLY A 64 7.70 18.52 -13.27
C GLY A 64 8.09 19.61 -12.27
N GLU A 65 7.48 20.81 -12.36
CA GLU A 65 7.74 21.89 -11.41
C GLU A 65 7.29 21.52 -10.00
N LEU A 66 8.13 21.78 -9.00
CA LEU A 66 7.80 21.54 -7.60
C LEU A 66 6.68 22.49 -7.16
N ARG A 67 5.56 21.92 -6.71
CA ARG A 67 4.40 22.65 -6.21
C ARG A 67 4.45 22.82 -4.70
N TRP A 68 4.78 21.77 -3.97
CA TRP A 68 5.05 21.81 -2.53
C TRP A 68 6.00 20.67 -2.11
N LYS A 69 6.72 20.94 -1.00
CA LYS A 69 7.62 19.97 -0.34
C LYS A 69 7.52 20.17 1.16
N VAL A 70 7.28 19.08 1.89
CA VAL A 70 7.11 19.10 3.35
C VAL A 70 8.04 18.07 3.97
N SER A 71 8.87 18.52 4.91
CA SER A 71 9.79 17.66 5.65
C SER A 71 9.05 16.63 6.50
N ARG A 72 9.59 15.43 6.59
CA ARG A 72 9.08 14.32 7.40
C ARG A 72 10.18 13.74 8.27
N VAL A 73 9.78 13.13 9.39
CA VAL A 73 10.72 12.44 10.26
C VAL A 73 11.24 11.18 9.58
N SER A 74 12.56 11.05 9.48
CA SER A 74 13.21 9.88 8.94
C SER A 74 13.59 8.92 10.07
N VAL A 75 13.15 7.66 9.95
CA VAL A 75 13.49 6.57 10.89
C VAL A 75 13.89 5.35 10.07
N ASN A 76 12.95 4.46 9.77
CA ASN A 76 13.10 3.39 8.80
C ASN A 76 12.48 3.85 7.48
N VAL A 77 13.16 3.56 6.36
CA VAL A 77 12.57 3.80 5.05
C VAL A 77 11.23 3.08 4.93
N CYS A 78 10.21 3.77 4.44
CA CYS A 78 8.85 3.28 4.23
C CYS A 78 8.50 3.33 2.75
N TYR A 79 7.58 2.47 2.30
CA TYR A 79 7.28 2.27 0.88
C TYR A 79 5.80 2.42 0.54
N SER A 80 4.96 2.75 1.53
CA SER A 80 3.52 2.91 1.32
C SER A 80 3.22 4.05 0.35
N VAL A 81 2.30 3.80 -0.56
CA VAL A 81 1.75 4.83 -1.45
C VAL A 81 0.55 5.47 -0.74
N PRO A 82 0.49 6.80 -0.64
CA PRO A 82 -0.66 7.49 -0.04
C PRO A 82 -1.97 7.20 -0.75
N CYS A 83 -3.10 7.42 -0.09
CA CYS A 83 -4.42 7.36 -0.70
C CYS A 83 -5.21 8.65 -0.46
N ILE A 84 -6.19 8.91 -1.32
CA ILE A 84 -7.11 10.04 -1.18
C ILE A 84 -8.31 9.61 -0.35
N TYR A 85 -8.65 10.41 0.64
CA TYR A 85 -9.85 10.29 1.47
C TYR A 85 -10.67 11.57 1.42
N THR A 86 -11.96 11.47 1.15
CA THR A 86 -12.88 12.60 1.24
C THR A 86 -13.97 12.24 2.23
N PRO A 87 -13.93 12.76 3.46
CA PRO A 87 -14.98 12.54 4.43
C PRO A 87 -16.30 13.17 3.96
N LYS A 88 -17.42 12.61 4.39
CA LYS A 88 -18.74 13.16 4.04
C LYS A 88 -18.88 14.61 4.55
N GLY A 89 -19.03 15.55 3.62
CA GLY A 89 -19.15 16.98 3.93
C GLY A 89 -17.86 17.64 4.40
N GLY A 90 -16.70 16.98 4.25
CA GLY A 90 -15.39 17.52 4.57
C GLY A 90 -14.51 17.73 3.35
N GLU A 91 -13.33 18.25 3.59
CA GLU A 91 -12.29 18.49 2.58
C GLU A 91 -11.59 17.19 2.21
N THR A 92 -11.01 17.16 0.99
CA THR A 92 -10.22 16.03 0.54
C THR A 92 -8.87 15.99 1.25
N GLU A 93 -8.50 14.83 1.74
CA GLU A 93 -7.29 14.56 2.51
C GLU A 93 -6.39 13.55 1.80
N LEU A 94 -5.08 13.74 1.90
CA LEU A 94 -4.05 12.78 1.50
C LEU A 94 -3.62 11.98 2.74
N ILE A 95 -3.96 10.70 2.78
CA ILE A 95 -3.64 9.83 3.91
C ILE A 95 -2.30 9.13 3.66
N CYS A 96 -1.40 9.31 4.59
CA CYS A 96 -0.02 8.83 4.53
C CYS A 96 0.32 7.97 5.74
N THR A 97 1.30 7.07 5.59
CA THR A 97 1.83 6.25 6.68
C THR A 97 3.34 6.21 6.66
N SER A 98 3.98 6.35 7.81
CA SER A 98 5.42 6.15 7.96
C SER A 98 5.78 5.78 9.40
N THR A 99 6.96 5.20 9.61
CA THR A 99 7.42 4.84 10.96
C THR A 99 7.58 6.06 11.87
N GLY A 100 8.14 7.16 11.36
CA GLY A 100 8.47 8.33 12.18
C GLY A 100 7.32 9.32 12.37
N ASN A 101 6.26 9.24 11.56
CA ASN A 101 5.15 10.19 11.60
C ASN A 101 3.79 9.47 11.86
N GLY A 102 3.80 8.17 12.01
CA GLY A 102 2.59 7.37 12.18
C GLY A 102 1.67 7.39 10.96
N MET A 103 0.35 7.47 11.20
CA MET A 103 -0.63 7.78 10.15
C MET A 103 -0.99 9.26 10.24
N PHE A 104 -0.89 9.95 9.12
CA PHE A 104 -1.13 11.39 9.07
C PHE A 104 -1.88 11.78 7.79
N SER A 105 -2.55 12.91 7.89
CA SER A 105 -3.31 13.52 6.79
C SER A 105 -2.69 14.84 6.39
N LEU A 106 -2.56 15.05 5.09
CA LEU A 106 -2.16 16.32 4.49
C LEU A 106 -3.27 16.85 3.58
N ASN A 107 -3.29 18.16 3.39
CA ASN A 107 -3.99 18.76 2.26
C ASN A 107 -3.23 18.37 0.97
N PRO A 108 -3.85 17.69 0.01
CA PRO A 108 -3.14 17.23 -1.19
C PRO A 108 -2.67 18.35 -2.11
N GLU A 109 -3.22 19.56 -2.00
CA GLU A 109 -2.88 20.70 -2.86
C GLU A 109 -1.76 21.58 -2.28
N THR A 110 -1.62 21.62 -0.94
CA THR A 110 -0.64 22.50 -0.25
C THR A 110 0.43 21.74 0.51
N GLY A 111 0.18 20.48 0.87
CA GLY A 111 1.04 19.70 1.75
C GLY A 111 0.87 20.02 3.25
N ASP A 112 -0.03 20.94 3.61
CA ASP A 112 -0.29 21.27 5.03
C ASP A 112 -0.86 20.06 5.78
N GLN A 113 -0.39 19.86 7.02
CA GLN A 113 -0.84 18.75 7.85
C GLN A 113 -2.19 19.07 8.51
N ASN A 114 -3.17 18.18 8.30
CA ASN A 114 -4.49 18.29 8.92
C ASN A 114 -4.51 17.67 10.32
N TRP A 115 -3.97 16.45 10.45
CA TRP A 115 -3.85 15.70 11.70
C TRP A 115 -2.79 14.60 11.60
N ALA A 116 -2.38 14.04 12.75
CA ALA A 116 -1.49 12.87 12.82
C ALA A 116 -1.81 12.00 14.03
N VAL A 117 -1.53 10.70 13.93
CA VAL A 117 -1.46 9.71 15.02
C VAL A 117 -0.03 9.17 14.98
N GLU A 118 0.88 9.86 15.62
CA GLU A 118 2.33 9.74 15.47
C GLU A 118 2.88 8.37 15.91
N ASP A 119 2.31 7.77 16.94
CA ASP A 119 2.72 6.49 17.54
C ASP A 119 2.02 5.27 16.92
N ALA A 120 1.28 5.45 15.83
CA ALA A 120 0.54 4.37 15.19
C ALA A 120 1.45 3.22 14.71
N PHE A 121 2.71 3.51 14.33
CA PHE A 121 3.62 2.52 13.74
C PHE A 121 5.00 2.55 14.40
N SER A 122 5.43 1.40 14.93
CA SER A 122 6.76 1.22 15.53
C SER A 122 7.80 0.59 14.59
N MET A 123 7.36 0.10 13.43
CA MET A 123 8.19 -0.55 12.42
C MET A 123 7.91 0.04 11.04
N ARG A 124 8.56 -0.51 10.02
CA ARG A 124 8.40 -0.06 8.63
C ARG A 124 6.98 -0.23 8.13
N THR A 125 6.46 0.77 7.42
CA THR A 125 5.20 0.69 6.67
C THR A 125 5.52 0.43 5.19
N VAL A 126 4.95 -0.62 4.63
CA VAL A 126 5.14 -1.03 3.22
C VAL A 126 3.81 -1.04 2.49
N SER A 127 2.79 -1.69 3.06
CA SER A 127 1.42 -1.67 2.53
C SER A 127 0.85 -0.26 2.51
N SER A 128 0.04 0.03 1.51
CA SER A 128 -0.66 1.32 1.38
C SER A 128 -1.83 1.41 2.35
N PRO A 129 -2.21 2.62 2.80
CA PRO A 129 -3.39 2.80 3.63
C PRO A 129 -4.67 2.41 2.87
N LEU A 130 -5.65 1.89 3.60
CA LEU A 130 -6.95 1.48 3.08
C LEU A 130 -8.07 2.20 3.83
N ILE A 131 -9.13 2.57 3.12
CA ILE A 131 -10.30 3.26 3.68
C ILE A 131 -11.48 2.31 3.61
N VAL A 132 -12.02 1.90 4.74
CA VAL A 132 -13.19 1.01 4.79
C VAL A 132 -13.91 1.11 6.14
N GLY A 133 -15.25 0.98 6.15
CA GLY A 133 -16.05 0.99 7.37
C GLY A 133 -15.98 2.31 8.18
N GLY A 134 -15.59 3.41 7.55
CA GLY A 134 -15.42 4.72 8.21
C GLY A 134 -14.08 4.86 8.96
N LEU A 135 -13.17 3.90 8.83
CA LEU A 135 -11.83 3.91 9.42
C LEU A 135 -10.75 3.91 8.32
N LEU A 136 -9.60 4.40 8.70
CA LEU A 136 -8.36 4.33 7.92
C LEU A 136 -7.48 3.22 8.48
N TYR A 137 -6.95 2.38 7.60
CA TYR A 137 -6.11 1.25 8.00
C TYR A 137 -4.70 1.40 7.51
N GLY A 138 -3.75 1.05 8.36
CA GLY A 138 -2.36 0.91 7.99
C GLY A 138 -1.76 -0.28 8.72
N SER A 139 -0.79 -0.92 8.10
CA SER A 139 -0.01 -1.99 8.73
C SER A 139 1.46 -1.66 8.77
N THR A 140 2.14 -2.28 9.72
CA THR A 140 3.58 -2.13 9.93
C THR A 140 4.18 -3.47 10.30
N GLY A 141 5.46 -3.64 10.01
CA GLY A 141 6.09 -4.92 10.29
C GLY A 141 7.55 -5.00 9.88
N SER A 142 8.04 -6.23 9.92
CA SER A 142 9.35 -6.61 9.42
C SER A 142 9.33 -8.07 8.93
N GLY A 143 10.32 -8.46 8.12
CA GLY A 143 10.51 -9.85 7.72
C GLY A 143 10.70 -10.81 8.91
N ALA A 144 11.18 -10.30 10.06
CA ALA A 144 11.34 -11.06 11.29
C ALA A 144 10.01 -11.26 12.08
N GLY A 145 8.94 -10.55 11.71
CA GLY A 145 7.63 -10.62 12.37
C GLY A 145 7.33 -9.39 13.23
N GLY A 146 6.42 -9.54 14.20
CA GLY A 146 5.90 -8.44 15.00
C GLY A 146 4.89 -7.57 14.26
N ASN A 147 4.39 -8.04 13.11
CA ASN A 147 3.51 -7.29 12.24
C ASN A 147 2.14 -7.06 12.90
N TYR A 148 1.67 -5.84 12.77
CA TYR A 148 0.33 -5.47 13.24
C TYR A 148 -0.36 -4.49 12.29
N LEU A 149 -1.66 -4.39 12.43
CA LEU A 149 -2.51 -3.46 11.70
C LEU A 149 -3.28 -2.61 12.69
N VAL A 150 -3.43 -1.33 12.39
CA VAL A 150 -4.27 -0.40 13.16
C VAL A 150 -5.42 0.11 12.31
N GLY A 151 -6.61 0.21 12.93
CA GLY A 151 -7.74 0.98 12.44
C GLY A 151 -7.77 2.33 13.15
N ILE A 152 -7.80 3.43 12.40
CA ILE A 152 -7.73 4.79 12.91
C ILE A 152 -9.01 5.53 12.54
N ARG A 153 -9.61 6.22 13.52
CA ARG A 153 -10.65 7.22 13.27
C ARG A 153 -9.98 8.48 12.73
N PRO A 154 -10.40 8.99 11.56
CA PRO A 154 -9.86 10.22 10.99
C PRO A 154 -10.44 11.48 11.67
N GLY A 155 -9.83 12.63 11.37
CA GLY A 155 -10.32 13.96 11.74
C GLY A 155 -9.62 14.58 12.95
N LYS A 156 -10.17 15.68 13.49
CA LYS A 156 -9.57 16.48 14.56
C LYS A 156 -9.24 15.67 15.83
N ASN A 157 -10.01 14.61 16.12
CA ASN A 157 -9.77 13.69 17.23
C ASN A 157 -9.25 12.34 16.71
N ALA A 158 -8.37 12.39 15.72
CA ALA A 158 -7.79 11.18 15.13
C ALA A 158 -7.13 10.32 16.21
N GLY A 159 -7.34 9.01 16.13
CA GLY A 159 -6.80 8.08 17.10
C GLY A 159 -7.07 6.64 16.76
N VAL A 160 -6.31 5.74 17.39
CA VAL A 160 -6.46 4.30 17.19
C VAL A 160 -7.83 3.83 17.68
N ALA A 161 -8.61 3.22 16.82
CA ALA A 161 -9.89 2.60 17.12
C ALA A 161 -9.70 1.19 17.70
N PHE A 162 -8.84 0.42 17.06
CA PHE A 162 -8.42 -0.92 17.49
C PHE A 162 -7.11 -1.32 16.78
N LYS A 163 -6.51 -2.40 17.28
CA LYS A 163 -5.27 -2.97 16.76
C LYS A 163 -5.42 -4.48 16.59
N ILE A 164 -4.79 -5.02 15.53
CA ILE A 164 -4.65 -6.47 15.30
C ILE A 164 -3.17 -6.80 15.37
N ASP A 165 -2.75 -7.44 16.46
CA ASP A 165 -1.34 -7.62 16.82
C ASP A 165 -0.68 -8.85 16.18
N ARG A 166 -1.41 -9.68 15.46
CA ARG A 166 -0.86 -10.93 14.91
C ARG A 166 -1.35 -11.19 13.51
N GLN A 167 -0.44 -11.75 12.69
CA GLN A 167 -0.76 -12.21 11.33
C GLN A 167 -1.34 -11.09 10.44
N ALA A 168 -0.95 -9.87 10.73
CA ALA A 168 -1.25 -8.73 9.90
C ALA A 168 -0.26 -8.66 8.72
N PRO A 169 -0.69 -8.16 7.55
CA PRO A 169 0.21 -8.01 6.40
C PRO A 169 1.34 -7.03 6.69
N TYR A 170 2.52 -7.30 6.15
CA TYR A 170 3.64 -6.38 6.14
C TYR A 170 3.80 -5.75 4.76
N VAL A 171 3.97 -6.58 3.72
CA VAL A 171 4.13 -6.11 2.33
C VAL A 171 2.79 -6.01 1.61
N PRO A 172 1.93 -7.05 1.57
CA PRO A 172 0.68 -6.96 0.85
C PRO A 172 -0.27 -5.90 1.42
N THR A 173 -0.86 -5.10 0.57
CA THR A 173 -1.96 -4.22 0.92
C THR A 173 -3.26 -5.02 1.01
N SER A 174 -4.03 -4.82 2.07
CA SER A 174 -5.33 -5.48 2.26
C SER A 174 -6.37 -5.01 1.23
N VAL A 175 -7.41 -5.82 1.02
CA VAL A 175 -8.58 -5.46 0.19
C VAL A 175 -9.86 -5.56 0.99
N ALA A 176 -10.92 -4.92 0.51
CA ALA A 176 -12.22 -4.93 1.19
C ALA A 176 -13.39 -5.15 0.24
N ASN A 177 -14.49 -5.69 0.78
CA ASN A 177 -15.80 -5.78 0.14
C ASN A 177 -16.88 -5.33 1.14
N GLY A 178 -17.45 -4.14 0.93
CA GLY A 178 -18.30 -3.50 1.93
C GLY A 178 -17.56 -3.31 3.26
N ASN A 179 -18.08 -3.87 4.34
CA ASN A 179 -17.45 -3.84 5.66
C ASN A 179 -16.57 -5.06 5.95
N LEU A 180 -16.42 -5.98 5.01
CA LEU A 180 -15.46 -7.09 5.12
C LEU A 180 -14.08 -6.61 4.66
N MET A 181 -13.06 -6.83 5.46
CA MET A 181 -11.67 -6.55 5.12
C MET A 181 -10.87 -7.85 5.17
N PHE A 182 -10.02 -8.06 4.16
CA PHE A 182 -9.24 -9.28 4.00
C PHE A 182 -7.76 -8.94 4.15
N LEU A 183 -7.18 -9.41 5.25
CA LEU A 183 -5.78 -9.24 5.61
C LEU A 183 -5.00 -10.39 4.98
N TRP A 184 -4.10 -10.06 4.06
CA TRP A 184 -3.29 -11.05 3.34
C TRP A 184 -1.87 -11.04 3.90
N TYR A 185 -1.62 -11.93 4.89
CA TYR A 185 -0.34 -11.97 5.57
C TYR A 185 0.74 -12.61 4.70
N ASP A 186 1.93 -12.02 4.68
CA ASP A 186 3.08 -12.43 3.86
C ASP A 186 3.41 -13.92 3.95
N LYS A 187 3.20 -14.53 5.13
CA LYS A 187 3.48 -15.95 5.40
C LYS A 187 2.26 -16.85 5.17
N GLY A 188 1.40 -16.49 4.25
CA GLY A 188 0.33 -17.36 3.73
C GLY A 188 -0.87 -17.54 4.65
N ILE A 189 -1.21 -16.55 5.46
CA ILE A 189 -2.46 -16.56 6.21
C ILE A 189 -3.36 -15.45 5.70
N VAL A 190 -4.60 -15.80 5.36
CA VAL A 190 -5.64 -14.83 5.01
C VAL A 190 -6.66 -14.76 6.14
N THR A 191 -6.98 -13.56 6.59
CA THR A 191 -7.96 -13.31 7.64
C THR A 191 -9.04 -12.37 7.14
N CYS A 192 -10.30 -12.76 7.25
CA CYS A 192 -11.45 -11.87 7.04
C CYS A 192 -11.90 -11.28 8.36
N ILE A 193 -12.04 -9.98 8.41
CA ILE A 193 -12.51 -9.24 9.59
C ILE A 193 -13.69 -8.32 9.24
N ASP A 194 -14.46 -7.95 10.26
CA ASP A 194 -15.33 -6.78 10.19
C ASP A 194 -14.46 -5.51 10.33
N ALA A 195 -14.43 -4.70 9.30
CA ALA A 195 -13.61 -3.50 9.26
C ALA A 195 -14.02 -2.42 10.29
N ARG A 196 -15.20 -2.48 10.88
CA ARG A 196 -15.66 -1.48 11.86
C ARG A 196 -15.12 -1.72 13.27
N ASN A 197 -14.72 -2.95 13.59
CA ASN A 197 -14.37 -3.34 14.96
C ASN A 197 -13.23 -4.36 15.06
N GLY A 198 -12.75 -4.91 13.94
CA GLY A 198 -11.67 -5.90 13.90
C GLY A 198 -12.07 -7.34 14.24
N ASN A 199 -13.36 -7.62 14.44
CA ASN A 199 -13.82 -8.97 14.74
C ASN A 199 -13.52 -9.92 13.57
N VAL A 200 -12.86 -11.04 13.88
CA VAL A 200 -12.49 -12.06 12.89
C VAL A 200 -13.70 -12.91 12.54
N HIS A 201 -14.01 -12.99 11.24
CA HIS A 201 -15.01 -13.90 10.71
C HIS A 201 -14.40 -15.27 10.40
N TRP A 202 -13.24 -15.30 9.73
CA TRP A 202 -12.48 -16.52 9.45
C TRP A 202 -10.99 -16.20 9.28
N ARG A 203 -10.18 -17.26 9.40
CA ARG A 203 -8.75 -17.24 9.18
C ARG A 203 -8.30 -18.57 8.61
N GLU A 204 -7.62 -18.51 7.47
CA GLU A 204 -7.12 -19.70 6.77
C GLU A 204 -5.64 -19.61 6.45
N ARG A 205 -4.97 -20.75 6.55
CA ARG A 205 -3.58 -20.92 6.15
C ARG A 205 -3.53 -21.52 4.75
N LEU A 206 -2.81 -20.86 3.85
CA LEU A 206 -2.67 -21.27 2.46
C LEU A 206 -1.35 -22.01 2.17
N ASP A 207 -0.49 -22.19 3.19
CA ASP A 207 0.81 -22.87 3.12
C ASP A 207 1.73 -22.41 1.99
N THR A 208 1.76 -21.11 1.74
CA THR A 208 2.59 -20.43 0.75
C THR A 208 3.00 -19.06 1.28
N ALA A 209 3.73 -18.26 0.49
CA ALA A 209 4.11 -16.90 0.84
C ALA A 209 3.64 -15.90 -0.24
N PHE A 210 3.39 -14.66 0.17
CA PHE A 210 2.93 -13.59 -0.72
C PHE A 210 3.78 -12.33 -0.55
N SER A 211 4.26 -11.80 -1.67
CA SER A 211 4.87 -10.46 -1.75
C SER A 211 3.95 -9.46 -2.45
N GLY A 212 3.22 -9.91 -3.48
CA GLY A 212 2.21 -9.11 -4.17
C GLY A 212 0.97 -8.91 -3.32
N SER A 213 0.26 -7.81 -3.57
CA SER A 213 -1.03 -7.53 -2.94
C SER A 213 -2.16 -8.28 -3.64
N PRO A 214 -3.22 -8.69 -2.93
CA PRO A 214 -4.45 -9.12 -3.57
C PRO A 214 -5.13 -7.94 -4.29
N ILE A 215 -5.88 -8.26 -5.34
CA ILE A 215 -6.87 -7.35 -5.93
C ILE A 215 -8.26 -7.96 -5.80
N ARG A 216 -9.29 -7.11 -5.76
CA ARG A 216 -10.68 -7.55 -5.81
C ARG A 216 -11.34 -7.15 -7.13
N VAL A 217 -11.95 -8.11 -7.78
CA VAL A 217 -12.75 -7.91 -9.01
C VAL A 217 -14.13 -8.52 -8.77
N GLY A 218 -15.15 -7.67 -8.65
CA GLY A 218 -16.47 -8.11 -8.28
C GLY A 218 -16.50 -8.75 -6.87
N ASP A 219 -16.96 -9.97 -6.79
CA ASP A 219 -17.05 -10.81 -5.60
C ASP A 219 -15.84 -11.72 -5.36
N LYS A 220 -14.77 -11.56 -6.14
CA LYS A 220 -13.57 -12.42 -6.10
C LYS A 220 -12.32 -11.64 -5.77
N MET A 221 -11.43 -12.27 -5.02
CA MET A 221 -10.09 -11.79 -4.73
C MET A 221 -9.08 -12.65 -5.50
N PHE A 222 -8.08 -12.00 -6.08
CA PHE A 222 -6.98 -12.62 -6.82
C PHE A 222 -5.66 -12.19 -6.18
N CYS A 223 -4.79 -13.14 -5.87
CA CYS A 223 -3.43 -12.88 -5.42
C CYS A 223 -2.49 -13.92 -6.02
N VAL A 224 -1.29 -13.51 -6.41
CA VAL A 224 -0.26 -14.43 -6.88
C VAL A 224 0.71 -14.69 -5.73
N ASP A 225 0.96 -15.95 -5.42
CA ASP A 225 1.96 -16.32 -4.42
C ASP A 225 3.39 -16.29 -5.02
N GLU A 226 4.40 -16.42 -4.16
CA GLU A 226 5.80 -16.36 -4.59
C GLU A 226 6.20 -17.51 -5.52
N THR A 227 5.47 -18.62 -5.52
CA THR A 227 5.70 -19.75 -6.45
C THR A 227 5.01 -19.56 -7.81
N GLY A 228 4.25 -18.46 -7.96
CA GLY A 228 3.54 -18.13 -9.20
C GLY A 228 2.18 -18.80 -9.34
N VAL A 229 1.54 -19.17 -8.25
CA VAL A 229 0.17 -19.67 -8.27
C VAL A 229 -0.80 -18.52 -8.00
N VAL A 230 -1.77 -18.33 -8.90
CA VAL A 230 -2.89 -17.39 -8.70
C VAL A 230 -3.92 -18.05 -7.79
N TRP A 231 -4.09 -17.51 -6.61
CA TRP A 231 -5.14 -17.90 -5.67
C TRP A 231 -6.39 -17.07 -5.90
N VAL A 232 -7.53 -17.73 -6.04
CA VAL A 232 -8.83 -17.07 -6.22
C VAL A 232 -9.73 -17.44 -5.06
N LEU A 233 -10.08 -16.43 -4.24
CA LEU A 233 -10.98 -16.59 -3.09
C LEU A 233 -12.26 -15.76 -3.30
N ALA A 234 -13.38 -16.21 -2.74
CA ALA A 234 -14.57 -15.39 -2.65
C ALA A 234 -14.37 -14.25 -1.63
N ALA A 235 -14.80 -13.04 -1.98
CA ALA A 235 -14.76 -11.88 -1.09
C ALA A 235 -15.98 -11.85 -0.17
N GLU A 236 -16.14 -12.90 0.67
CA GLU A 236 -17.34 -13.18 1.47
C GLU A 236 -17.01 -13.39 2.95
N LYS A 237 -18.07 -13.35 3.78
CA LYS A 237 -17.99 -13.57 5.23
C LYS A 237 -17.63 -15.01 5.61
N GLN A 238 -17.78 -15.95 4.70
CA GLN A 238 -17.36 -17.36 4.87
C GLN A 238 -16.18 -17.65 3.94
N TYR A 239 -15.20 -18.41 4.42
CA TYR A 239 -14.07 -18.82 3.59
C TYR A 239 -14.53 -19.71 2.44
N LYS A 240 -14.09 -19.36 1.22
CA LYS A 240 -14.32 -20.18 0.03
C LYS A 240 -13.17 -20.02 -0.96
N LEU A 241 -12.46 -21.10 -1.19
CA LEU A 241 -11.48 -21.19 -2.27
C LEU A 241 -12.23 -21.48 -3.58
N LEU A 242 -12.04 -20.62 -4.58
CA LEU A 242 -12.65 -20.76 -5.90
C LEU A 242 -11.72 -21.44 -6.92
N GLY A 243 -10.40 -21.30 -6.74
CA GLY A 243 -9.43 -21.97 -7.59
C GLY A 243 -8.00 -21.60 -7.32
N LYS A 244 -7.09 -22.38 -7.91
CA LYS A 244 -5.65 -22.17 -7.94
C LYS A 244 -5.16 -22.39 -9.36
N TYR A 245 -4.39 -21.45 -9.90
CA TYR A 245 -3.96 -21.47 -11.29
C TYR A 245 -2.46 -21.19 -11.37
N PRO A 246 -1.62 -22.22 -11.63
CA PRO A 246 -0.19 -22.04 -11.75
C PRO A 246 0.16 -21.27 -13.02
N LEU A 247 1.07 -20.31 -12.92
CA LEU A 247 1.61 -19.54 -14.05
C LEU A 247 2.88 -20.19 -14.63
N GLY A 248 3.46 -21.16 -13.93
CA GLY A 248 4.67 -21.86 -14.36
C GLY A 248 5.99 -21.19 -13.97
N GLU A 249 5.95 -20.00 -13.37
CA GLU A 249 7.12 -19.25 -12.91
C GLU A 249 6.79 -18.50 -11.62
N GLU A 250 7.81 -18.19 -10.80
CA GLU A 250 7.70 -17.36 -9.62
C GLU A 250 7.17 -15.94 -9.94
N SER A 251 6.49 -15.35 -8.98
CA SER A 251 5.98 -13.98 -9.06
C SER A 251 6.04 -13.28 -7.70
N ARG A 252 6.30 -11.98 -7.73
CA ARG A 252 6.20 -11.08 -6.56
C ARG A 252 5.33 -9.86 -6.86
N SER A 253 4.54 -9.95 -7.93
CA SER A 253 3.79 -8.82 -8.47
C SER A 253 2.33 -8.86 -8.06
N THR A 254 1.75 -7.67 -7.87
CA THR A 254 0.32 -7.50 -7.73
C THR A 254 -0.35 -7.62 -9.10
N PRO A 255 -1.43 -8.40 -9.26
CA PRO A 255 -2.22 -8.41 -10.49
C PRO A 255 -2.77 -7.02 -10.82
N ALA A 256 -2.94 -6.71 -12.11
CA ALA A 256 -3.59 -5.48 -12.56
C ALA A 256 -4.78 -5.82 -13.45
N VAL A 257 -5.80 -4.95 -13.47
CA VAL A 257 -6.98 -5.11 -14.33
C VAL A 257 -7.24 -3.82 -15.09
N SER A 258 -7.35 -3.94 -16.41
CA SER A 258 -7.68 -2.83 -17.29
C SER A 258 -8.38 -3.34 -18.56
N GLY A 259 -9.36 -2.61 -19.08
CA GLY A 259 -10.03 -2.94 -20.35
C GLY A 259 -10.64 -4.35 -20.40
N GLY A 260 -11.13 -4.86 -19.26
CA GLY A 260 -11.69 -6.22 -19.17
C GLY A 260 -10.66 -7.35 -19.18
N GLN A 261 -9.39 -7.02 -19.09
CA GLN A 261 -8.28 -7.98 -19.01
C GLN A 261 -7.59 -7.91 -17.65
N MET A 262 -7.10 -9.05 -17.17
CA MET A 262 -6.21 -9.16 -16.03
C MET A 262 -4.78 -9.38 -16.52
N PHE A 263 -3.85 -8.60 -15.97
CA PHE A 263 -2.43 -8.68 -16.27
C PHE A 263 -1.71 -9.29 -15.07
N LEU A 264 -0.98 -10.37 -15.33
CA LEU A 264 -0.22 -11.13 -14.35
C LEU A 264 1.25 -11.12 -14.79
N ARG A 265 2.14 -10.71 -13.89
CA ARG A 265 3.57 -10.71 -14.16
C ARG A 265 4.25 -11.83 -13.40
N THR A 266 5.02 -12.64 -14.11
CA THR A 266 5.98 -13.61 -13.57
C THR A 266 7.40 -13.06 -13.71
N TYR A 267 8.39 -13.86 -13.37
CA TYR A 267 9.79 -13.46 -13.45
C TYR A 267 10.18 -12.99 -14.86
N SER A 268 9.77 -13.69 -15.91
CA SER A 268 10.15 -13.40 -17.29
C SER A 268 8.98 -13.01 -18.22
N HIS A 269 7.70 -13.17 -17.80
CA HIS A 269 6.54 -12.93 -18.65
C HIS A 269 5.57 -11.89 -18.07
N LEU A 270 4.88 -11.20 -18.97
CA LEU A 270 3.65 -10.46 -18.70
C LEU A 270 2.51 -11.18 -19.44
N ILE A 271 1.57 -11.71 -18.67
CA ILE A 271 0.46 -12.53 -19.15
C ILE A 271 -0.82 -11.70 -19.09
N ALA A 272 -1.54 -11.60 -20.20
CA ALA A 272 -2.87 -10.98 -20.26
C ALA A 272 -3.94 -12.07 -20.34
N VAL A 273 -4.89 -12.05 -19.41
CA VAL A 273 -6.02 -12.98 -19.36
C VAL A 273 -7.32 -12.19 -19.46
N GLY A 274 -8.16 -12.54 -20.40
CA GLY A 274 -9.46 -11.88 -20.61
C GLY A 274 -10.39 -12.75 -21.42
N ALA A 275 -11.69 -12.41 -21.47
CA ALA A 275 -12.61 -13.05 -22.39
C ALA A 275 -12.15 -12.77 -23.82
N LYS A 276 -12.19 -13.79 -24.70
CA LYS A 276 -12.05 -13.55 -26.13
C LYS A 276 -13.22 -12.62 -26.53
N SER A 277 -12.91 -11.50 -27.19
CA SER A 277 -13.93 -10.78 -27.94
C SER A 277 -14.48 -11.74 -28.99
N LEU A 278 -15.76 -12.08 -28.85
CA LEU A 278 -16.50 -12.83 -29.88
C LEU A 278 -16.61 -11.98 -31.15
#